data_2644717aead0238ed370bac967084dab
#
_entry.id   2644717aead0238ed370bac967084dab
#
_cell.length_a   1.000
_cell.length_b   1.000
_cell.length_c   1.000
_cell.angle_alpha   90.00
_cell.angle_beta   90.00
_cell.angle_gamma   90.00
#
_symmetry.space_group_name_H-M   'P 1'
#
loop_
_entity.id
_entity.type
_entity.pdbx_description
1 polymer ?
#
loop_
_entity_poly.entity_id
_entity_poly.type
_entity_poly.pdbx_seq_one_letter_code
_entity_poly.pdbx_strand_id
1 'polypeptide(L)'
;MISLTYDGYVKRSSIKSYKSSGTPYPGIKSGDILVGMGEANTVDYLICFTNQGNYITIPVHKMTENKWKDEGIHLNNFATLNAGEKVIKGLIVNEFRKDIYLGILSRFGQIKRMSLASIDNAKHSRPVRFMKLLTGDEVIGIDVLSGNSDLLVITTNGHANLFNENELTVLGNKAGGVKSIANLGKAKAAALISFDEDERSKVAIFTNKGHQRVLANNQVLKTQRLGKVTVVMPIFKGDVHQIVSAVKLPKGEEFVDYNLILDNNEVFEYRVDDFHVTEIGKYAKKNISIPSKEQIIAVYDTTMKVINNKTVSRAVIDENVISEVENDYSDEEIENDSPVESIENDNEIEEDLPVIEDENMANTIENEHEIVEDDSPTLEDIAKEVPEQPVAKKTSERKKKEDKSFEQMSIFDDMDD
;
A
#
# COMPACT_ATOMS: atom_id res chain seq x y z
N MET A 1 19.86 4.47 -3.09
CA MET A 1 18.61 3.91 -3.66
C MET A 1 18.03 2.85 -2.75
N ILE A 2 16.74 2.87 -2.53
CA ILE A 2 15.98 1.84 -1.79
C ILE A 2 14.99 1.21 -2.77
N SER A 3 14.77 -0.11 -2.68
CA SER A 3 13.66 -0.79 -3.35
C SER A 3 12.93 -1.71 -2.38
N LEU A 4 11.64 -1.93 -2.66
CA LEU A 4 10.72 -2.70 -1.84
C LEU A 4 9.80 -3.52 -2.74
N THR A 5 9.62 -4.81 -2.45
CA THR A 5 8.79 -5.70 -3.23
C THR A 5 7.53 -6.14 -2.45
N TYR A 6 6.56 -6.68 -3.17
CA TYR A 6 5.29 -7.16 -2.64
C TYR A 6 5.47 -8.34 -1.66
N ASP A 7 6.38 -9.26 -1.97
CA ASP A 7 6.70 -10.38 -1.08
C ASP A 7 7.51 -9.95 0.15
N GLY A 8 7.98 -8.69 0.18
CA GLY A 8 8.69 -8.12 1.32
C GLY A 8 10.21 -8.21 1.23
N TYR A 9 10.78 -8.23 0.02
CA TYR A 9 12.22 -8.01 -0.14
C TYR A 9 12.53 -6.52 -0.14
N VAL A 10 13.56 -6.15 0.60
CA VAL A 10 14.07 -4.77 0.69
C VAL A 10 15.53 -4.72 0.33
N LYS A 11 15.95 -3.65 -0.31
CA LYS A 11 17.32 -3.45 -0.73
C LYS A 11 17.74 -1.99 -0.55
N ARG A 12 18.96 -1.80 -0.07
CA ARG A 12 19.68 -0.53 -0.11
C ARG A 12 20.88 -0.69 -1.05
N SER A 13 21.00 0.19 -2.02
CA SER A 13 22.14 0.23 -2.95
C SER A 13 22.74 1.63 -2.97
N SER A 14 24.08 1.73 -3.12
CA SER A 14 24.70 3.03 -3.35
C SER A 14 24.26 3.63 -4.69
N ILE A 15 24.27 4.96 -4.80
CA ILE A 15 23.99 5.66 -6.06
C ILE A 15 24.98 5.21 -7.16
N LYS A 16 26.25 4.94 -6.79
CA LYS A 16 27.23 4.39 -7.71
C LYS A 16 26.78 3.03 -8.28
N SER A 17 26.32 2.11 -7.43
CA SER A 17 25.81 0.79 -7.87
C SER A 17 24.57 0.91 -8.77
N TYR A 18 23.67 1.86 -8.47
CA TYR A 18 22.51 2.18 -9.30
C TYR A 18 22.96 2.67 -10.68
N LYS A 19 23.76 3.73 -10.74
CA LYS A 19 24.26 4.32 -12.00
C LYS A 19 25.01 3.31 -12.86
N SER A 20 25.90 2.50 -12.27
CA SER A 20 26.68 1.49 -13.00
C SER A 20 25.86 0.26 -13.41
N SER A 21 24.60 0.14 -13.03
CA SER A 21 23.77 -1.02 -13.37
C SER A 21 23.28 -1.03 -14.82
N GLY A 22 23.18 0.15 -15.47
CA GLY A 22 22.63 0.31 -16.81
C GLY A 22 21.11 0.04 -16.88
N THR A 23 20.40 0.05 -15.74
CA THR A 23 18.95 -0.15 -15.70
C THR A 23 18.33 0.66 -14.56
N PRO A 24 17.19 1.35 -14.79
CA PRO A 24 16.47 2.07 -13.74
C PRO A 24 15.80 1.13 -12.74
N TYR A 25 15.55 -0.14 -13.11
CA TYR A 25 14.86 -1.11 -12.28
C TYR A 25 15.81 -1.97 -11.45
N PRO A 26 15.47 -2.23 -10.17
CA PRO A 26 16.26 -3.12 -9.32
C PRO A 26 16.12 -4.59 -9.74
N GLY A 27 17.13 -5.40 -9.43
CA GLY A 27 16.92 -6.85 -9.42
C GLY A 27 15.88 -7.22 -8.36
N ILE A 28 14.94 -8.08 -8.70
CA ILE A 28 13.92 -8.62 -7.80
C ILE A 28 13.85 -10.12 -7.94
N LYS A 29 13.33 -10.81 -6.93
CA LYS A 29 13.11 -12.24 -6.97
C LYS A 29 12.11 -12.61 -8.07
N SER A 30 12.38 -13.71 -8.78
CA SER A 30 11.47 -14.21 -9.83
C SER A 30 10.05 -14.44 -9.27
N GLY A 31 9.04 -13.88 -9.93
CA GLY A 31 7.64 -13.94 -9.52
C GLY A 31 7.23 -12.95 -8.43
N ASP A 32 8.15 -12.10 -7.96
CA ASP A 32 7.84 -10.99 -7.05
C ASP A 32 7.59 -9.68 -7.82
N ILE A 33 7.14 -8.63 -7.14
CA ILE A 33 6.71 -7.39 -7.75
C ILE A 33 7.33 -6.21 -7.03
N LEU A 34 7.86 -5.25 -7.78
CA LEU A 34 8.28 -3.97 -7.25
C LEU A 34 7.05 -3.15 -6.84
N VAL A 35 6.96 -2.78 -5.56
CA VAL A 35 5.90 -1.93 -5.02
C VAL A 35 6.39 -0.55 -4.61
N GLY A 36 7.66 -0.29 -4.80
CA GLY A 36 8.24 1.03 -4.62
C GLY A 36 9.76 1.05 -4.66
N MET A 37 10.30 2.13 -5.21
CA MET A 37 11.71 2.48 -5.13
C MET A 37 11.89 3.99 -4.99
N GLY A 38 13.03 4.41 -4.46
CA GLY A 38 13.33 5.83 -4.30
C GLY A 38 14.68 6.09 -3.67
N GLU A 39 15.10 7.35 -3.69
CA GLU A 39 16.30 7.80 -3.01
C GLU A 39 16.04 7.99 -1.52
N ALA A 40 17.02 7.65 -0.70
CA ALA A 40 16.99 7.86 0.74
C ALA A 40 18.40 8.19 1.25
N ASN A 41 18.45 8.98 2.32
CA ASN A 41 19.68 9.18 3.08
C ASN A 41 19.81 8.08 4.15
N THR A 42 21.01 7.85 4.64
CA THR A 42 21.25 6.85 5.69
C THR A 42 20.56 7.18 7.02
N VAL A 43 20.22 8.44 7.25
CA VAL A 43 19.48 8.91 8.44
C VAL A 43 17.96 8.75 8.32
N ASP A 44 17.46 8.43 7.13
CA ASP A 44 16.03 8.25 6.89
C ASP A 44 15.54 6.88 7.39
N TYR A 45 14.22 6.74 7.39
CA TYR A 45 13.52 5.50 7.70
C TYR A 45 12.72 5.03 6.48
N LEU A 46 12.77 3.74 6.21
CA LEU A 46 11.84 3.06 5.32
C LEU A 46 10.67 2.53 6.17
N ILE A 47 9.45 2.90 5.81
CA ILE A 47 8.22 2.36 6.40
C ILE A 47 7.58 1.46 5.37
N CYS A 48 7.41 0.16 5.72
CA CYS A 48 6.75 -0.84 4.89
C CYS A 48 5.36 -1.13 5.47
N PHE A 49 4.30 -0.89 4.70
CA PHE A 49 2.93 -1.16 5.11
C PHE A 49 2.41 -2.44 4.47
N THR A 50 1.63 -3.20 5.23
CA THR A 50 1.12 -4.51 4.79
C THR A 50 -0.39 -4.53 4.62
N ASN A 51 -0.88 -5.46 3.80
CA ASN A 51 -2.30 -5.71 3.59
C ASN A 51 -3.04 -6.14 4.86
N GLN A 52 -2.34 -6.71 5.85
CA GLN A 52 -2.93 -7.12 7.13
C GLN A 52 -3.03 -6.00 8.18
N GLY A 53 -2.77 -4.75 7.79
CA GLY A 53 -2.89 -3.59 8.67
C GLY A 53 -1.73 -3.43 9.65
N ASN A 54 -0.55 -3.94 9.30
CA ASN A 54 0.69 -3.78 10.05
C ASN A 54 1.70 -2.96 9.26
N TYR A 55 2.64 -2.34 9.99
CA TYR A 55 3.80 -1.68 9.39
C TYR A 55 5.10 -2.14 10.06
N ILE A 56 6.18 -2.01 9.33
CA ILE A 56 7.55 -2.20 9.79
C ILE A 56 8.33 -0.94 9.47
N THR A 57 9.06 -0.41 10.46
CA THR A 57 9.95 0.75 10.28
C THR A 57 11.38 0.29 10.34
N ILE A 58 12.17 0.59 9.31
CA ILE A 58 13.57 0.19 9.18
C ILE A 58 14.43 1.44 9.04
N PRO A 59 15.35 1.75 9.98
CA PRO A 59 16.35 2.78 9.77
C PRO A 59 17.24 2.39 8.57
N VAL A 60 17.39 3.29 7.60
CA VAL A 60 18.10 2.99 6.34
C VAL A 60 19.55 2.57 6.59
N HIS A 61 20.22 3.14 7.61
CA HIS A 61 21.60 2.76 7.96
C HIS A 61 21.73 1.30 8.45
N LYS A 62 20.65 0.68 8.94
CA LYS A 62 20.64 -0.74 9.37
C LYS A 62 20.45 -1.72 8.22
N MET A 63 20.09 -1.24 7.04
CA MET A 63 19.97 -2.09 5.86
C MET A 63 21.36 -2.38 5.30
N THR A 64 21.68 -3.65 5.07
CA THR A 64 22.90 -4.07 4.40
C THR A 64 22.90 -3.53 2.96
N GLU A 65 24.05 -3.02 2.50
CA GLU A 65 24.20 -2.60 1.12
C GLU A 65 24.30 -3.81 0.19
N ASN A 66 23.53 -3.78 -0.89
CA ASN A 66 23.50 -4.78 -1.95
C ASN A 66 23.75 -4.11 -3.31
N LYS A 67 24.19 -4.87 -4.32
CA LYS A 67 24.24 -4.37 -5.69
C LYS A 67 22.81 -4.13 -6.21
N TRP A 68 22.65 -3.17 -7.13
CA TRP A 68 21.34 -2.82 -7.68
C TRP A 68 20.61 -4.00 -8.34
N LYS A 69 21.36 -4.90 -8.97
CA LYS A 69 20.83 -6.10 -9.63
C LYS A 69 20.56 -7.31 -8.70
N ASP A 70 20.95 -7.23 -7.42
CA ASP A 70 20.66 -8.29 -6.45
C ASP A 70 19.18 -8.25 -6.01
N GLU A 71 18.66 -9.35 -5.47
CA GLU A 71 17.27 -9.42 -4.97
C GLU A 71 17.04 -8.65 -3.67
N GLY A 72 18.09 -8.41 -2.89
CA GLY A 72 18.01 -7.79 -1.56
C GLY A 72 17.76 -8.82 -0.45
N ILE A 73 17.24 -8.35 0.69
CA ILE A 73 16.99 -9.17 1.88
C ILE A 73 15.51 -9.12 2.26
N HIS A 74 14.98 -10.24 2.76
CA HIS A 74 13.57 -10.32 3.14
C HIS A 74 13.32 -9.60 4.47
N LEU A 75 12.16 -8.96 4.62
CA LEU A 75 11.72 -8.22 5.83
C LEU A 75 11.76 -9.07 7.10
N ASN A 76 11.64 -10.39 6.99
CA ASN A 76 11.75 -11.30 8.13
C ASN A 76 13.11 -11.21 8.85
N ASN A 77 14.14 -10.66 8.22
CA ASN A 77 15.41 -10.37 8.89
C ASN A 77 15.33 -9.17 9.85
N PHE A 78 14.32 -8.32 9.68
CA PHE A 78 14.07 -7.18 10.57
C PHE A 78 12.89 -7.46 11.50
N ALA A 79 11.78 -7.98 10.95
CA ALA A 79 10.56 -8.26 11.71
C ALA A 79 9.74 -9.34 10.98
N THR A 80 9.36 -10.41 11.67
CA THR A 80 8.66 -11.55 11.09
C THR A 80 7.25 -11.15 10.63
N LEU A 81 6.97 -11.31 9.34
CA LEU A 81 5.65 -11.16 8.74
C LEU A 81 4.75 -12.36 9.09
N ASN A 82 3.45 -12.12 9.19
CA ASN A 82 2.47 -13.20 9.34
C ASN A 82 2.34 -14.02 8.05
N ALA A 83 1.74 -15.20 8.15
CA ALA A 83 1.44 -16.01 6.97
C ALA A 83 0.50 -15.25 6.00
N GLY A 84 0.88 -15.19 4.72
CA GLY A 84 0.12 -14.49 3.69
C GLY A 84 0.14 -12.95 3.78
N GLU A 85 0.93 -12.39 4.68
CA GLU A 85 1.10 -10.94 4.78
C GLU A 85 1.98 -10.43 3.64
N LYS A 86 1.51 -9.39 2.94
CA LYS A 86 2.17 -8.80 1.77
C LYS A 86 2.37 -7.31 1.96
N VAL A 87 3.45 -6.79 1.40
CA VAL A 87 3.73 -5.36 1.44
C VAL A 87 2.97 -4.66 0.31
N ILE A 88 2.22 -3.63 0.63
CA ILE A 88 1.38 -2.91 -0.33
C ILE A 88 1.85 -1.48 -0.60
N LYS A 89 2.68 -0.93 0.29
CA LYS A 89 3.19 0.45 0.15
C LYS A 89 4.47 0.65 0.94
N GLY A 90 5.40 1.43 0.37
CA GLY A 90 6.57 1.97 1.04
C GLY A 90 6.54 3.48 1.15
N LEU A 91 7.07 4.02 2.24
CA LEU A 91 7.35 5.45 2.40
C LEU A 91 8.79 5.62 2.90
N ILE A 92 9.49 6.63 2.39
CA ILE A 92 10.78 7.09 2.90
C ILE A 92 10.52 8.34 3.74
N VAL A 93 10.95 8.33 5.01
CA VAL A 93 10.64 9.37 5.98
C VAL A 93 11.90 9.81 6.68
N ASN A 94 12.20 11.11 6.64
CA ASN A 94 13.27 11.72 7.40
C ASN A 94 12.83 12.06 8.82
N GLU A 95 11.61 12.57 8.98
CA GLU A 95 11.03 12.99 10.25
C GLU A 95 9.58 12.57 10.39
N PHE A 96 9.20 12.02 11.54
CA PHE A 96 7.82 11.64 11.87
C PHE A 96 6.99 12.87 12.26
N ARG A 97 6.58 13.64 11.29
CA ARG A 97 5.89 14.93 11.44
C ARG A 97 4.48 14.77 12.01
N LYS A 98 4.08 15.72 12.86
CA LYS A 98 2.73 15.75 13.49
C LYS A 98 1.66 16.34 12.58
N ASP A 99 2.06 17.19 11.63
CA ASP A 99 1.20 17.89 10.67
C ASP A 99 0.97 17.10 9.37
N ILE A 100 1.60 15.93 9.23
CA ILE A 100 1.39 14.98 8.14
C ILE A 100 0.55 13.81 8.65
N TYR A 101 -0.39 13.38 7.83
CA TYR A 101 -1.27 12.27 8.16
C TYR A 101 -1.21 11.19 7.09
N LEU A 102 -1.71 10.02 7.44
CA LEU A 102 -1.93 8.90 6.54
C LEU A 102 -3.43 8.64 6.43
N GLY A 103 -3.94 8.62 5.20
CA GLY A 103 -5.25 8.09 4.86
C GLY A 103 -5.10 6.59 4.56
N ILE A 104 -5.90 5.76 5.20
CA ILE A 104 -5.82 4.30 5.10
C ILE A 104 -7.20 3.78 4.75
N LEU A 105 -7.30 2.96 3.69
CA LEU A 105 -8.56 2.40 3.22
C LEU A 105 -8.49 0.88 3.19
N SER A 106 -9.50 0.23 3.78
CA SER A 106 -9.66 -1.21 3.68
C SER A 106 -10.59 -1.61 2.52
N ARG A 107 -10.51 -2.87 2.08
CA ARG A 107 -11.32 -3.45 1.01
C ARG A 107 -12.82 -3.40 1.33
N PHE A 108 -13.20 -3.51 2.60
CA PHE A 108 -14.61 -3.39 3.03
C PHE A 108 -15.05 -1.94 3.23
N GLY A 109 -14.22 -0.97 2.82
CA GLY A 109 -14.57 0.44 2.80
C GLY A 109 -14.46 1.13 4.16
N GLN A 110 -13.67 0.58 5.10
CA GLN A 110 -13.30 1.30 6.31
C GLN A 110 -12.16 2.26 5.97
N ILE A 111 -12.32 3.53 6.32
CA ILE A 111 -11.29 4.56 6.15
C ILE A 111 -10.82 5.10 7.50
N LYS A 112 -9.54 5.40 7.59
CA LYS A 112 -8.90 5.93 8.79
C LYS A 112 -7.94 7.04 8.45
N ARG A 113 -7.93 8.10 9.26
CA ARG A 113 -6.90 9.14 9.27
C ARG A 113 -6.03 8.95 10.50
N MET A 114 -4.71 8.94 10.32
CA MET A 114 -3.74 8.69 11.39
C MET A 114 -2.56 9.65 11.25
N SER A 115 -2.06 10.22 12.35
CA SER A 115 -0.86 11.07 12.29
C SER A 115 0.38 10.23 11.97
N LEU A 116 1.25 10.73 11.10
CA LEU A 116 2.54 10.11 10.79
C LEU A 116 3.41 9.98 12.05
N ALA A 117 3.34 10.93 12.97
CA ALA A 117 4.04 10.85 14.26
C ALA A 117 3.63 9.66 15.13
N SER A 118 2.44 9.08 14.91
CA SER A 118 2.00 7.85 15.61
C SER A 118 2.74 6.58 15.15
N ILE A 119 3.48 6.65 14.04
CA ILE A 119 4.31 5.56 13.51
C ILE A 119 5.69 5.55 14.14
N ASP A 120 6.15 6.68 14.68
CA ASP A 120 7.41 6.75 15.42
C ASP A 120 7.40 5.73 16.56
N ASN A 121 8.11 4.62 16.35
CA ASN A 121 8.15 3.51 17.28
C ASN A 121 9.60 3.05 17.46
N ALA A 122 10.10 3.18 18.67
CA ALA A 122 11.45 2.76 19.03
C ALA A 122 11.70 1.23 18.87
N LYS A 123 10.64 0.42 18.72
CA LYS A 123 10.74 -1.04 18.58
C LYS A 123 10.67 -1.46 17.11
N HIS A 124 11.81 -1.50 16.46
CA HIS A 124 11.92 -1.89 15.04
C HIS A 124 11.99 -3.42 14.79
N SER A 125 11.83 -4.25 15.83
CA SER A 125 12.03 -5.71 15.74
C SER A 125 10.76 -6.53 15.49
N ARG A 126 9.61 -5.90 15.36
CA ARG A 126 8.33 -6.57 15.10
C ARG A 126 7.36 -5.69 14.31
N PRO A 127 6.46 -6.30 13.51
CA PRO A 127 5.38 -5.56 12.89
C PRO A 127 4.49 -4.89 13.94
N VAL A 128 4.05 -3.68 13.67
CA VAL A 128 3.16 -2.90 14.54
C VAL A 128 1.84 -2.66 13.83
N ARG A 129 0.75 -2.96 14.50
CA ARG A 129 -0.58 -2.73 13.92
C ARG A 129 -0.86 -1.24 13.77
N PHE A 130 -1.28 -0.81 12.59
CA PHE A 130 -1.76 0.54 12.35
C PHE A 130 -3.27 0.61 12.08
N MET A 131 -3.90 -0.52 11.73
CA MET A 131 -5.35 -0.60 11.53
C MET A 131 -5.90 -1.93 12.03
N LYS A 132 -7.00 -1.89 12.81
CA LYS A 132 -7.75 -3.10 13.16
C LYS A 132 -8.72 -3.42 12.02
N LEU A 133 -8.50 -4.54 11.36
CA LEU A 133 -9.33 -5.02 10.26
C LEU A 133 -10.47 -5.92 10.75
N LEU A 134 -11.57 -5.95 9.98
CA LEU A 134 -12.64 -6.95 10.13
C LEU A 134 -12.15 -8.30 9.61
N THR A 135 -12.83 -9.38 10.00
CA THR A 135 -12.48 -10.72 9.51
C THR A 135 -12.62 -10.80 8.00
N GLY A 136 -11.58 -11.22 7.31
CA GLY A 136 -11.51 -11.30 5.83
C GLY A 136 -11.35 -9.97 5.11
N ASP A 137 -11.12 -8.87 5.85
CA ASP A 137 -10.80 -7.56 5.28
C ASP A 137 -9.29 -7.38 5.12
N GLU A 138 -8.86 -6.49 4.26
CA GLU A 138 -7.47 -6.14 4.04
C GLU A 138 -7.31 -4.65 3.71
N VAL A 139 -6.15 -4.09 4.00
CA VAL A 139 -5.79 -2.74 3.56
C VAL A 139 -5.46 -2.77 2.08
N ILE A 140 -6.07 -1.86 1.32
CA ILE A 140 -5.89 -1.76 -0.14
C ILE A 140 -5.30 -0.43 -0.59
N GLY A 141 -5.34 0.58 0.25
CA GLY A 141 -4.86 1.92 -0.09
C GLY A 141 -4.30 2.65 1.12
N ILE A 142 -3.15 3.28 0.91
CA ILE A 142 -2.52 4.18 1.88
C ILE A 142 -2.02 5.38 1.11
N ASP A 143 -2.37 6.58 1.57
CA ASP A 143 -1.86 7.81 0.99
C ASP A 143 -1.46 8.83 2.05
N VAL A 144 -0.55 9.74 1.68
CA VAL A 144 -0.04 10.79 2.57
C VAL A 144 -0.93 12.01 2.45
N LEU A 145 -1.33 12.58 3.59
CA LEU A 145 -2.26 13.69 3.69
C LEU A 145 -1.57 14.90 4.33
N SER A 146 -1.88 16.09 3.80
CA SER A 146 -1.25 17.36 4.23
C SER A 146 -1.95 18.08 5.39
N GLY A 147 -3.06 17.54 5.90
CA GLY A 147 -3.90 18.19 6.93
C GLY A 147 -5.15 18.87 6.36
N ASN A 148 -5.20 19.10 5.05
CA ASN A 148 -6.37 19.63 4.34
C ASN A 148 -6.57 18.99 2.97
N SER A 149 -6.20 17.72 2.82
CA SER A 149 -6.30 16.99 1.56
C SER A 149 -7.75 16.60 1.25
N ASP A 150 -8.07 16.54 -0.03
CA ASP A 150 -9.29 15.93 -0.54
C ASP A 150 -9.05 14.44 -0.84
N LEU A 151 -9.97 13.59 -0.39
CA LEU A 151 -9.88 12.14 -0.49
C LEU A 151 -10.88 11.61 -1.52
N LEU A 152 -10.37 10.97 -2.56
CA LEU A 152 -11.17 10.24 -3.55
C LEU A 152 -11.16 8.76 -3.20
N VAL A 153 -12.32 8.24 -2.83
CA VAL A 153 -12.56 6.81 -2.65
C VAL A 153 -13.33 6.28 -3.85
N ILE A 154 -12.79 5.25 -4.49
CA ILE A 154 -13.40 4.58 -5.64
C ILE A 154 -13.78 3.15 -5.26
N THR A 155 -14.92 2.68 -5.77
CA THR A 155 -15.45 1.34 -5.51
C THR A 155 -15.35 0.44 -6.75
N THR A 156 -15.36 -0.87 -6.53
CA THR A 156 -15.25 -1.88 -7.60
C THR A 156 -16.36 -1.80 -8.65
N ASN A 157 -17.52 -1.20 -8.31
CA ASN A 157 -18.65 -1.02 -9.21
C ASN A 157 -18.72 0.37 -9.87
N GLY A 158 -17.63 1.15 -9.85
CA GLY A 158 -17.53 2.40 -10.60
C GLY A 158 -18.10 3.63 -9.94
N HIS A 159 -18.45 3.57 -8.64
CA HIS A 159 -18.85 4.74 -7.88
C HIS A 159 -17.65 5.37 -7.18
N ALA A 160 -17.69 6.69 -7.02
CA ALA A 160 -16.67 7.42 -6.27
C ALA A 160 -17.29 8.49 -5.36
N ASN A 161 -16.63 8.75 -4.25
CA ASN A 161 -16.91 9.88 -3.36
C ASN A 161 -15.63 10.70 -3.15
N LEU A 162 -15.73 12.01 -3.31
CA LEU A 162 -14.65 12.96 -3.05
C LEU A 162 -15.06 13.83 -1.86
N PHE A 163 -14.29 13.82 -0.79
CA PHE A 163 -14.56 14.55 0.45
C PHE A 163 -13.26 14.99 1.13
N ASN A 164 -13.34 15.97 2.04
CA ASN A 164 -12.15 16.47 2.72
C ASN A 164 -11.73 15.57 3.90
N GLU A 165 -10.42 15.38 4.08
CA GLU A 165 -9.85 14.57 5.16
C GLU A 165 -10.26 15.03 6.57
N ASN A 166 -10.62 16.30 6.75
CA ASN A 166 -11.05 16.86 8.05
C ASN A 166 -12.40 16.30 8.54
N GLU A 167 -13.15 15.62 7.66
CA GLU A 167 -14.32 14.82 8.06
C GLU A 167 -13.94 13.50 8.77
N LEU A 168 -12.66 13.16 8.80
CA LEU A 168 -12.13 12.02 9.51
C LEU A 168 -11.42 12.45 10.79
N THR A 169 -11.92 12.01 11.93
CA THR A 169 -11.20 12.16 13.19
C THR A 169 -9.86 11.42 13.13
N VAL A 170 -8.80 12.03 13.66
CA VAL A 170 -7.49 11.38 13.77
C VAL A 170 -7.57 10.25 14.78
N LEU A 171 -7.25 9.03 14.36
CA LEU A 171 -7.37 7.81 15.15
C LEU A 171 -6.00 7.18 15.42
N GLY A 172 -5.83 6.64 16.62
CA GLY A 172 -4.61 5.90 17.00
C GLY A 172 -4.53 4.48 16.42
N ASN A 173 -3.39 3.83 16.61
CA ASN A 173 -3.00 2.56 15.96
C ASN A 173 -4.01 1.42 16.14
N LYS A 174 -4.72 1.35 17.27
CA LYS A 174 -5.64 0.26 17.61
C LYS A 174 -7.02 0.37 16.96
N ALA A 175 -7.37 1.52 16.36
CA ALA A 175 -8.69 1.77 15.77
C ALA A 175 -8.83 1.13 14.37
N GLY A 176 -10.06 0.71 14.02
CA GLY A 176 -10.37 0.10 12.73
C GLY A 176 -10.79 1.10 11.64
N GLY A 177 -11.15 2.34 12.00
CA GLY A 177 -11.65 3.31 11.03
C GLY A 177 -13.18 3.44 11.03
N VAL A 178 -13.68 4.22 10.06
CA VAL A 178 -15.10 4.49 9.83
C VAL A 178 -15.48 4.22 8.38
N LYS A 179 -16.77 4.15 8.05
CA LYS A 179 -17.22 4.00 6.66
C LYS A 179 -16.73 5.15 5.79
N SER A 180 -16.17 4.84 4.63
CA SER A 180 -15.67 5.83 3.67
C SER A 180 -16.72 6.33 2.68
N ILE A 181 -17.65 5.46 2.29
CA ILE A 181 -18.64 5.71 1.24
C ILE A 181 -19.99 5.12 1.64
N ALA A 182 -21.07 5.80 1.26
CA ALA A 182 -22.44 5.31 1.50
C ALA A 182 -22.77 4.16 0.56
N ASN A 183 -23.70 3.29 1.00
CA ASN A 183 -24.34 2.27 0.18
C ASN A 183 -23.39 1.39 -0.65
N LEU A 184 -22.29 0.95 -0.01
CA LEU A 184 -21.31 0.07 -0.65
C LEU A 184 -21.97 -1.24 -1.18
N GLY A 185 -22.99 -1.76 -0.45
CA GLY A 185 -23.74 -2.96 -0.85
C GLY A 185 -22.83 -4.18 -0.97
N LYS A 186 -22.87 -4.83 -2.13
CA LYS A 186 -21.96 -5.95 -2.48
C LYS A 186 -20.62 -5.49 -3.08
N ALA A 187 -20.50 -4.21 -3.44
CA ALA A 187 -19.26 -3.66 -3.95
C ALA A 187 -18.21 -3.58 -2.82
N LYS A 188 -16.96 -3.46 -3.21
CA LYS A 188 -15.82 -3.26 -2.31
C LYS A 188 -15.16 -1.94 -2.65
N ALA A 189 -14.36 -1.40 -1.75
CA ALA A 189 -13.45 -0.32 -2.11
C ALA A 189 -12.35 -0.84 -3.03
N ALA A 190 -11.92 -0.01 -3.98
CA ALA A 190 -10.91 -0.35 -4.98
C ALA A 190 -9.69 0.58 -4.92
N ALA A 191 -9.86 1.87 -4.57
CA ALA A 191 -8.75 2.81 -4.49
C ALA A 191 -9.02 3.96 -3.53
N LEU A 192 -7.94 4.49 -2.95
CA LEU A 192 -7.86 5.73 -2.20
C LEU A 192 -6.79 6.62 -2.85
N ILE A 193 -7.15 7.85 -3.18
CA ILE A 193 -6.25 8.85 -3.74
C ILE A 193 -6.44 10.16 -2.99
N SER A 194 -5.35 10.80 -2.59
CA SER A 194 -5.36 12.12 -1.97
C SER A 194 -4.95 13.21 -2.96
N PHE A 195 -5.55 14.38 -2.81
CA PHE A 195 -5.17 15.60 -3.52
C PHE A 195 -4.98 16.71 -2.49
N ASP A 196 -3.95 17.53 -2.69
CA ASP A 196 -3.84 18.75 -1.91
C ASP A 196 -4.99 19.72 -2.26
N GLU A 197 -5.23 20.68 -1.37
CA GLU A 197 -6.27 21.69 -1.58
C GLU A 197 -6.08 22.35 -2.96
N ASP A 198 -7.18 22.47 -3.71
CA ASP A 198 -7.21 23.02 -5.08
C ASP A 198 -6.29 22.33 -6.11
N GLU A 199 -5.71 21.21 -5.78
CA GLU A 199 -4.88 20.44 -6.70
C GLU A 199 -5.70 19.95 -7.89
N ARG A 200 -5.23 20.26 -9.11
CA ARG A 200 -5.75 19.72 -10.36
C ARG A 200 -4.89 18.57 -10.81
N SER A 201 -5.41 17.36 -10.76
CA SER A 201 -4.69 16.14 -11.09
C SER A 201 -5.53 15.18 -11.91
N LYS A 202 -4.85 14.32 -12.64
CA LYS A 202 -5.45 13.23 -13.41
C LYS A 202 -5.32 11.92 -12.64
N VAL A 203 -6.27 11.03 -12.86
CA VAL A 203 -6.35 9.71 -12.23
C VAL A 203 -6.57 8.67 -13.32
N ALA A 204 -5.72 7.67 -13.41
CA ALA A 204 -5.94 6.49 -14.23
C ALA A 204 -6.67 5.43 -13.40
N ILE A 205 -7.76 4.90 -13.93
CA ILE A 205 -8.59 3.85 -13.32
C ILE A 205 -8.42 2.58 -14.16
N PHE A 206 -8.20 1.44 -13.49
CA PHE A 206 -7.97 0.15 -14.10
C PHE A 206 -9.04 -0.86 -13.69
N THR A 207 -9.45 -1.70 -14.65
CA THR A 207 -10.39 -2.79 -14.38
C THR A 207 -9.74 -4.16 -14.50
N ASN A 208 -10.36 -5.17 -13.89
CA ASN A 208 -9.93 -6.55 -13.95
C ASN A 208 -9.86 -7.13 -15.37
N LYS A 209 -10.55 -6.54 -16.34
CA LYS A 209 -10.57 -6.99 -17.75
C LYS A 209 -9.72 -6.14 -18.70
N GLY A 210 -8.84 -5.30 -18.17
CA GLY A 210 -7.93 -4.49 -18.96
C GLY A 210 -8.55 -3.23 -19.56
N HIS A 211 -9.70 -2.77 -19.05
CA HIS A 211 -10.20 -1.45 -19.40
C HIS A 211 -9.49 -0.40 -18.57
N GLN A 212 -9.11 0.68 -19.24
CA GLN A 212 -8.46 1.83 -18.62
C GLN A 212 -9.23 3.10 -18.96
N ARG A 213 -9.21 4.03 -18.01
CA ARG A 213 -9.80 5.34 -18.16
C ARG A 213 -8.98 6.36 -17.39
N VAL A 214 -8.80 7.54 -17.97
CA VAL A 214 -8.25 8.71 -17.28
C VAL A 214 -9.37 9.73 -17.03
N LEU A 215 -9.48 10.18 -15.78
CA LEU A 215 -10.37 11.28 -15.38
C LEU A 215 -9.57 12.41 -14.71
N ALA A 216 -10.11 13.62 -14.74
CA ALA A 216 -9.62 14.70 -13.91
C ALA A 216 -10.36 14.72 -12.57
N ASN A 217 -9.67 14.98 -11.46
CA ASN A 217 -10.28 14.98 -10.13
C ASN A 217 -11.47 15.95 -10.00
N ASN A 218 -11.44 17.09 -10.71
CA ASN A 218 -12.52 18.06 -10.72
C ASN A 218 -13.79 17.62 -11.47
N GLN A 219 -13.75 16.47 -12.15
CA GLN A 219 -14.97 15.87 -12.73
C GLN A 219 -15.80 15.12 -11.66
N VAL A 220 -15.21 14.82 -10.50
CA VAL A 220 -15.90 14.21 -9.37
C VAL A 220 -16.42 15.31 -8.45
N LEU A 221 -17.72 15.34 -8.23
CA LEU A 221 -18.32 16.32 -7.33
C LEU A 221 -17.83 16.08 -5.90
N LYS A 222 -17.21 17.12 -5.31
CA LYS A 222 -16.86 17.10 -3.89
C LYS A 222 -18.13 17.19 -3.05
N THR A 223 -18.32 16.23 -2.17
CA THR A 223 -19.47 16.13 -1.25
C THR A 223 -18.98 15.83 0.15
N GLN A 224 -19.88 15.66 1.10
CA GLN A 224 -19.52 15.12 2.42
C GLN A 224 -19.17 13.64 2.32
N ARG A 225 -18.38 13.15 3.27
CA ARG A 225 -18.19 11.70 3.47
C ARG A 225 -19.56 11.04 3.66
N LEU A 226 -19.81 9.95 2.96
CA LEU A 226 -21.12 9.29 2.86
C LEU A 226 -22.19 10.11 2.08
N GLY A 227 -21.81 11.17 1.39
CA GLY A 227 -22.69 11.96 0.54
C GLY A 227 -22.98 11.29 -0.79
N LYS A 228 -23.53 12.08 -1.72
CA LYS A 228 -23.88 11.61 -3.07
C LYS A 228 -22.61 11.16 -3.83
N VAL A 229 -22.66 9.96 -4.37
CA VAL A 229 -21.57 9.40 -5.17
C VAL A 229 -21.64 9.83 -6.62
N THR A 230 -20.50 9.92 -7.29
CA THR A 230 -20.37 10.12 -8.73
C THR A 230 -20.07 8.79 -9.40
N VAL A 231 -20.72 8.49 -10.53
CA VAL A 231 -20.40 7.32 -11.37
C VAL A 231 -19.20 7.68 -12.24
N VAL A 232 -18.01 7.25 -11.85
CA VAL A 232 -16.76 7.56 -12.55
C VAL A 232 -16.49 6.58 -13.70
N MET A 233 -17.03 5.37 -13.64
CA MET A 233 -16.90 4.37 -14.69
C MET A 233 -18.19 3.53 -14.78
N PRO A 234 -19.02 3.71 -15.83
CA PRO A 234 -20.14 2.82 -16.08
C PRO A 234 -19.67 1.40 -16.40
N ILE A 235 -20.37 0.40 -15.88
CA ILE A 235 -20.08 -1.01 -16.10
C ILE A 235 -20.94 -1.52 -17.26
N PHE A 236 -20.31 -2.23 -18.21
CA PHE A 236 -21.03 -2.85 -19.32
C PHE A 236 -21.95 -3.98 -18.84
N LYS A 237 -23.18 -3.99 -19.31
CA LYS A 237 -24.12 -5.09 -18.99
C LYS A 237 -23.70 -6.43 -19.58
N GLY A 238 -23.13 -6.42 -20.79
CA GLY A 238 -22.70 -7.63 -21.52
C GLY A 238 -21.29 -8.10 -21.18
N ASP A 239 -20.45 -7.24 -20.60
CA ASP A 239 -19.08 -7.55 -20.18
C ASP A 239 -18.82 -6.96 -18.79
N VAL A 240 -19.36 -7.61 -17.77
CA VAL A 240 -19.25 -7.17 -16.39
C VAL A 240 -17.79 -7.17 -15.97
N HIS A 241 -17.28 -5.99 -15.68
CA HIS A 241 -15.92 -5.76 -15.17
C HIS A 241 -15.97 -5.04 -13.83
N GLN A 242 -14.89 -5.11 -13.09
CA GLN A 242 -14.75 -4.44 -11.80
C GLN A 242 -13.50 -3.54 -11.81
N ILE A 243 -13.59 -2.38 -11.16
CA ILE A 243 -12.41 -1.57 -10.90
C ILE A 243 -11.55 -2.30 -9.87
N VAL A 244 -10.27 -2.43 -10.16
CA VAL A 244 -9.28 -3.08 -9.29
C VAL A 244 -8.35 -2.08 -8.63
N SER A 245 -8.06 -0.97 -9.32
CA SER A 245 -7.18 0.07 -8.79
C SER A 245 -7.40 1.40 -9.50
N ALA A 246 -6.94 2.46 -8.87
CA ALA A 246 -6.77 3.76 -9.50
C ALA A 246 -5.54 4.44 -8.93
N VAL A 247 -4.85 5.20 -9.76
CA VAL A 247 -3.57 5.83 -9.43
C VAL A 247 -3.57 7.28 -9.88
N LYS A 248 -2.95 8.16 -9.08
CA LYS A 248 -2.74 9.56 -9.44
C LYS A 248 -1.61 9.65 -10.45
N LEU A 249 -1.87 10.27 -11.60
CA LEU A 249 -0.86 10.50 -12.61
C LEU A 249 0.01 11.70 -12.22
N PRO A 250 1.33 11.60 -12.32
CA PRO A 250 2.23 12.71 -12.02
C PRO A 250 2.07 13.84 -13.02
N LYS A 251 2.40 15.05 -12.60
CA LYS A 251 2.37 16.24 -13.45
C LYS A 251 3.70 16.37 -14.18
N GLY A 252 3.63 16.70 -15.48
CA GLY A 252 4.82 17.00 -16.28
C GLY A 252 5.55 15.78 -16.82
N GLU A 253 5.11 14.57 -16.49
CA GLU A 253 5.64 13.34 -17.08
C GLU A 253 4.88 12.98 -18.34
N GLU A 254 5.57 12.42 -19.33
CA GLU A 254 4.98 11.98 -20.60
C GLU A 254 4.40 10.58 -20.50
N PHE A 255 4.94 9.76 -19.61
CA PHE A 255 4.47 8.41 -19.33
C PHE A 255 4.72 8.00 -17.87
N VAL A 256 4.07 6.94 -17.43
CA VAL A 256 4.29 6.30 -16.12
C VAL A 256 4.19 4.80 -16.27
N ASP A 257 5.13 4.09 -15.67
CA ASP A 257 5.15 2.63 -15.65
C ASP A 257 4.53 2.11 -14.35
N TYR A 258 3.68 1.10 -14.49
CA TYR A 258 3.01 0.38 -13.41
C TYR A 258 3.24 -1.11 -13.53
N ASN A 259 3.29 -1.78 -12.39
CA ASN A 259 3.26 -3.23 -12.32
C ASN A 259 1.83 -3.73 -12.12
N LEU A 260 1.36 -4.58 -13.03
CA LEU A 260 0.06 -5.22 -12.98
C LEU A 260 0.22 -6.69 -12.58
N ILE A 261 -0.63 -7.14 -11.67
CA ILE A 261 -0.69 -8.54 -11.24
C ILE A 261 -1.94 -9.18 -11.78
N LEU A 262 -1.79 -10.35 -12.37
CA LEU A 262 -2.88 -11.22 -12.80
C LEU A 262 -3.27 -12.21 -11.68
N ASP A 263 -4.45 -12.79 -11.79
CA ASP A 263 -4.98 -13.78 -10.84
C ASP A 263 -4.20 -15.12 -10.85
N ASN A 264 -3.42 -15.39 -11.89
CA ASN A 264 -2.44 -16.49 -11.94
C ASN A 264 -1.07 -16.13 -11.31
N ASN A 265 -0.94 -14.93 -10.70
CA ASN A 265 0.29 -14.34 -10.16
C ASN A 265 1.36 -13.98 -11.21
N GLU A 266 1.05 -13.98 -12.49
CA GLU A 266 1.93 -13.35 -13.47
C GLU A 266 1.93 -11.84 -13.33
N VAL A 267 3.08 -11.25 -13.55
CA VAL A 267 3.32 -9.80 -13.47
C VAL A 267 3.76 -9.29 -14.82
N PHE A 268 3.23 -8.18 -15.24
CA PHE A 268 3.75 -7.46 -16.38
C PHE A 268 3.77 -5.95 -16.16
N GLU A 269 4.75 -5.32 -16.76
CA GLU A 269 4.88 -3.87 -16.78
C GLU A 269 3.89 -3.28 -17.78
N TYR A 270 3.23 -2.22 -17.38
CA TYR A 270 2.30 -1.49 -18.23
C TYR A 270 2.60 0.00 -18.18
N ARG A 271 2.82 0.58 -19.36
CA ARG A 271 3.08 2.01 -19.53
C ARG A 271 1.78 2.75 -19.82
N VAL A 272 1.47 3.74 -19.01
CA VAL A 272 0.43 4.73 -19.31
C VAL A 272 1.11 5.94 -19.95
N ASP A 273 0.85 6.17 -21.23
CA ASP A 273 1.34 7.28 -22.06
C ASP A 273 0.20 8.15 -22.59
N ASP A 274 -1.05 7.66 -22.59
CA ASP A 274 -2.24 8.43 -22.95
C ASP A 274 -2.90 9.03 -21.68
N PHE A 275 -2.62 10.29 -21.41
CA PHE A 275 -3.20 11.07 -20.31
C PHE A 275 -4.43 11.88 -20.72
N HIS A 276 -5.09 11.50 -21.82
CA HIS A 276 -6.32 12.17 -22.25
C HIS A 276 -7.48 11.90 -21.28
N VAL A 277 -8.03 13.00 -20.76
CA VAL A 277 -9.19 12.94 -19.86
C VAL A 277 -10.45 12.59 -20.65
N THR A 278 -11.14 11.55 -20.21
CA THR A 278 -12.43 11.13 -20.76
C THR A 278 -13.58 11.75 -19.97
N GLU A 279 -14.69 12.06 -20.64
CA GLU A 279 -15.90 12.56 -19.97
C GLU A 279 -16.53 11.50 -19.06
N ILE A 280 -17.01 11.93 -17.88
CA ILE A 280 -17.79 11.07 -16.98
C ILE A 280 -19.04 10.54 -17.70
N GLY A 281 -19.38 9.28 -17.44
CA GLY A 281 -20.53 8.61 -18.04
C GLY A 281 -20.23 7.85 -19.34
N LYS A 282 -19.07 8.10 -19.98
CA LYS A 282 -18.62 7.28 -21.12
C LYS A 282 -17.94 6.01 -20.63
N TYR A 283 -18.00 4.97 -21.45
CA TYR A 283 -17.32 3.70 -21.17
C TYR A 283 -15.82 3.81 -21.33
N ALA A 284 -15.08 3.02 -20.53
CA ALA A 284 -13.63 2.93 -20.64
C ALA A 284 -13.21 2.14 -21.89
N LYS A 285 -12.02 2.44 -22.41
CA LYS A 285 -11.42 1.67 -23.52
C LYS A 285 -10.70 0.44 -22.98
N LYS A 286 -10.71 -0.65 -23.73
CA LYS A 286 -9.89 -1.82 -23.43
C LYS A 286 -8.50 -1.61 -24.04
N ASN A 287 -7.60 -1.03 -23.26
CA ASN A 287 -6.25 -0.66 -23.70
C ASN A 287 -5.21 -1.71 -23.31
N ILE A 288 -5.50 -2.52 -22.27
CA ILE A 288 -4.55 -3.48 -21.72
C ILE A 288 -4.89 -4.86 -22.26
N SER A 289 -3.96 -5.44 -23.03
CA SER A 289 -4.08 -6.82 -23.52
C SER A 289 -3.64 -7.77 -22.43
N ILE A 290 -4.60 -8.55 -21.91
CA ILE A 290 -4.36 -9.62 -20.96
C ILE A 290 -4.78 -10.96 -21.57
N PRO A 291 -4.19 -12.10 -21.15
CA PRO A 291 -4.62 -13.43 -21.59
C PRO A 291 -6.12 -13.62 -21.36
N SER A 292 -6.80 -14.34 -22.24
CA SER A 292 -8.28 -14.37 -22.33
C SER A 292 -9.00 -14.94 -21.10
N LYS A 293 -8.30 -15.68 -20.25
CA LYS A 293 -8.85 -16.29 -19.03
C LYS A 293 -8.44 -15.57 -17.75
N GLU A 294 -7.44 -14.69 -17.83
CA GLU A 294 -6.83 -14.03 -16.69
C GLU A 294 -7.50 -12.69 -16.39
N GLN A 295 -7.35 -12.24 -15.16
CA GLN A 295 -7.86 -10.96 -14.69
C GLN A 295 -6.77 -10.18 -13.94
N ILE A 296 -6.74 -8.87 -14.12
CA ILE A 296 -5.91 -8.00 -13.29
C ILE A 296 -6.51 -7.96 -11.90
N ILE A 297 -5.71 -8.24 -10.88
CA ILE A 297 -6.13 -8.21 -9.46
C ILE A 297 -5.53 -7.04 -8.69
N ALA A 298 -4.41 -6.47 -9.15
CA ALA A 298 -3.78 -5.31 -8.52
C ALA A 298 -2.94 -4.51 -9.52
N VAL A 299 -2.71 -3.24 -9.20
CA VAL A 299 -1.84 -2.31 -9.92
C VAL A 299 -0.99 -1.56 -8.90
N TYR A 300 0.31 -1.56 -9.06
CA TYR A 300 1.26 -0.91 -8.18
C TYR A 300 2.09 0.15 -8.90
N ASP A 301 2.22 1.30 -8.26
CA ASP A 301 3.20 2.33 -8.61
C ASP A 301 4.60 1.84 -8.23
N THR A 302 5.56 2.04 -9.10
CA THR A 302 6.96 1.65 -8.88
C THR A 302 7.74 2.64 -8.04
N THR A 303 7.18 3.82 -7.72
CA THR A 303 7.87 4.88 -6.98
C THR A 303 7.34 5.05 -5.57
N MET A 304 8.24 5.35 -4.61
CA MET A 304 7.88 5.71 -3.24
C MET A 304 7.72 7.21 -3.07
N LYS A 305 6.85 7.62 -2.15
CA LYS A 305 6.84 8.99 -1.66
C LYS A 305 7.96 9.19 -0.63
N VAL A 306 8.61 10.35 -0.71
CA VAL A 306 9.64 10.79 0.24
C VAL A 306 9.08 11.95 1.06
N ILE A 307 9.07 11.80 2.37
CA ILE A 307 8.62 12.82 3.31
C ILE A 307 9.85 13.35 4.03
N ASN A 308 10.20 14.60 3.77
CA ASN A 308 11.29 15.30 4.41
C ASN A 308 10.79 16.54 5.18
N ASN A 309 11.68 17.23 5.89
CA ASN A 309 11.34 18.37 6.75
C ASN A 309 10.64 19.54 6.02
N LYS A 310 10.70 19.60 4.70
CA LYS A 310 10.18 20.72 3.90
C LYS A 310 9.06 20.32 2.96
N THR A 311 9.11 19.11 2.43
CA THR A 311 8.22 18.70 1.33
C THR A 311 7.77 17.24 1.48
N VAL A 312 6.64 16.94 0.86
CA VAL A 312 6.25 15.58 0.48
C VAL A 312 6.42 15.50 -1.02
N SER A 313 7.35 14.69 -1.49
CA SER A 313 7.64 14.53 -2.90
C SER A 313 7.57 13.07 -3.33
N ARG A 314 7.30 12.83 -4.61
CA ARG A 314 7.54 11.55 -5.24
C ARG A 314 9.05 11.41 -5.46
N ALA A 315 9.60 10.22 -5.24
CA ALA A 315 10.98 9.96 -5.60
C ALA A 315 11.11 10.11 -7.12
N VAL A 316 11.92 11.04 -7.57
CA VAL A 316 12.23 11.21 -8.99
C VAL A 316 13.40 10.27 -9.29
N ILE A 317 13.19 9.39 -10.26
CA ILE A 317 14.25 8.54 -10.80
C ILE A 317 14.69 9.22 -12.09
N ASP A 318 15.87 9.81 -12.05
CA ASP A 318 16.43 10.48 -13.23
C ASP A 318 16.97 9.44 -14.22
N GLU A 319 16.20 9.15 -15.26
CA GLU A 319 16.60 8.23 -16.33
C GLU A 319 17.78 8.77 -17.16
N ASN A 320 17.99 10.09 -17.17
CA ASN A 320 19.08 10.73 -17.93
C ASN A 320 20.47 10.49 -17.32
N VAL A 321 20.52 10.11 -16.05
CA VAL A 321 21.79 9.80 -15.36
C VAL A 321 22.48 8.56 -15.93
N ILE A 322 21.75 7.70 -16.65
CA ILE A 322 22.32 6.48 -17.26
C ILE A 322 23.09 6.80 -18.53
N SER A 323 22.71 7.84 -19.28
CA SER A 323 23.35 8.23 -20.56
C SER A 323 24.67 9.00 -20.38
N GLU A 324 24.90 9.63 -19.24
CA GLU A 324 26.15 10.38 -18.98
C GLU A 324 27.35 9.48 -18.65
N VAL A 325 27.10 8.23 -18.23
CA VAL A 325 28.19 7.31 -17.85
C VAL A 325 28.83 6.64 -19.07
N GLU A 326 28.15 6.56 -20.21
CA GLU A 326 28.73 5.99 -21.43
C GLU A 326 29.76 6.89 -22.12
N ASN A 327 29.77 8.20 -21.81
CA ASN A 327 30.69 9.17 -22.43
C ASN A 327 32.01 9.40 -21.65
N ASP A 328 32.14 8.87 -20.42
CA ASP A 328 33.31 9.13 -19.57
C ASP A 328 34.34 7.99 -19.58
N TYR A 329 34.12 6.92 -20.37
CA TYR A 329 35.00 5.76 -20.45
C TYR A 329 35.87 5.70 -21.73
N SER A 330 35.90 6.75 -22.55
CA SER A 330 36.85 6.84 -23.66
C SER A 330 37.92 7.89 -23.30
N ASP A 331 39.03 7.47 -22.80
CA ASP A 331 40.35 8.12 -22.69
C ASP A 331 40.90 8.14 -21.25
N GLU A 332 41.33 6.97 -20.77
CA GLU A 332 42.49 6.89 -19.89
C GLU A 332 43.35 5.68 -20.32
N GLU A 333 44.40 5.98 -21.07
CA GLU A 333 45.48 5.06 -21.40
C GLU A 333 46.16 4.57 -20.11
N ILE A 334 46.31 3.24 -20.04
CA ILE A 334 47.04 2.57 -18.95
C ILE A 334 48.53 2.79 -19.20
N GLU A 335 49.19 3.67 -18.49
CA GLU A 335 50.63 3.63 -18.29
C GLU A 335 50.97 2.65 -17.16
N ASN A 336 51.53 1.50 -17.56
CA ASN A 336 52.25 0.60 -16.65
C ASN A 336 53.60 1.24 -16.30
N ASP A 337 53.83 1.46 -15.04
CA ASP A 337 55.21 1.44 -14.53
C ASP A 337 55.27 0.92 -13.08
N SER A 338 55.99 -0.17 -12.90
CA SER A 338 56.48 -0.70 -11.64
C SER A 338 57.91 -0.17 -11.43
N PRO A 339 58.57 -0.20 -10.28
CA PRO A 339 58.60 -1.25 -9.27
C PRO A 339 58.72 -0.80 -7.79
N VAL A 340 58.34 -1.73 -6.96
CA VAL A 340 58.83 -2.11 -5.61
C VAL A 340 60.00 -1.33 -5.01
N GLU A 341 59.80 -0.76 -3.83
CA GLU A 341 60.83 -0.70 -2.77
C GLU A 341 60.21 -0.90 -1.39
N SER A 342 60.73 -1.91 -0.72
CA SER A 342 60.55 -2.30 0.67
C SER A 342 61.21 -1.31 1.61
N ILE A 343 60.50 -0.86 2.63
CA ILE A 343 61.12 -0.29 3.84
C ILE A 343 60.47 -0.94 5.06
N GLU A 344 61.26 -1.82 5.70
CA GLU A 344 61.10 -2.24 7.09
C GLU A 344 61.38 -1.02 7.98
N ASN A 345 60.54 -0.82 9.00
CA ASN A 345 61.02 -0.23 10.24
C ASN A 345 60.13 -0.65 11.42
N ASP A 346 60.76 -1.42 12.27
CA ASP A 346 60.41 -1.71 13.66
C ASP A 346 60.20 -0.40 14.44
N ASN A 347 59.14 -0.38 15.26
CA ASN A 347 59.24 0.25 16.59
C ASN A 347 58.12 -0.28 17.47
N GLU A 348 58.52 -1.15 18.40
CA GLU A 348 57.79 -1.49 19.62
C GLU A 348 57.65 -0.23 20.48
N ILE A 349 56.44 0.02 20.94
CA ILE A 349 56.19 0.82 22.16
C ILE A 349 55.14 0.07 22.96
N GLU A 350 55.62 -0.56 24.04
CA GLU A 350 54.85 -0.94 25.22
C GLU A 350 54.41 0.31 25.95
N GLU A 351 53.13 0.41 26.32
CA GLU A 351 52.71 1.16 27.51
C GLU A 351 51.35 0.62 28.03
N ASP A 352 51.49 -0.02 29.14
CA ASP A 352 50.73 -0.12 30.39
C ASP A 352 49.22 0.18 30.38
N LEU A 353 48.46 -0.89 30.65
CA LEU A 353 47.11 -0.87 31.19
C LEU A 353 47.17 -0.87 32.73
N PRO A 354 46.40 -0.05 33.42
CA PRO A 354 46.14 -0.27 34.83
C PRO A 354 44.97 -1.22 35.04
N VAL A 355 45.28 -2.30 35.73
CA VAL A 355 44.33 -3.22 36.38
C VAL A 355 43.68 -2.49 37.54
N ILE A 356 42.35 -2.49 37.65
CA ILE A 356 41.65 -2.17 38.89
C ILE A 356 40.91 -3.43 39.33
N GLU A 357 41.34 -3.89 40.51
CA GLU A 357 40.85 -5.05 41.21
C GLU A 357 39.41 -4.84 41.77
N ASP A 358 38.71 -5.96 41.89
CA ASP A 358 37.44 -6.18 42.57
C ASP A 358 37.48 -5.81 44.04
N GLU A 359 36.43 -5.15 44.55
CA GLU A 359 35.99 -5.37 45.91
C GLU A 359 34.47 -5.43 46.04
N ASN A 360 34.06 -6.54 46.60
CA ASN A 360 32.73 -6.97 47.10
C ASN A 360 31.97 -5.85 47.82
N MET A 361 30.68 -5.78 47.54
CA MET A 361 29.70 -5.69 48.65
C MET A 361 28.36 -6.38 48.25
N ALA A 362 28.16 -7.51 48.87
CA ALA A 362 26.87 -8.13 49.11
C ALA A 362 26.11 -7.27 50.12
N ASN A 363 24.88 -6.93 49.82
CA ASN A 363 23.88 -6.67 50.85
C ASN A 363 22.49 -7.05 50.37
N THR A 364 22.02 -8.06 51.00
CA THR A 364 20.69 -8.56 51.25
C THR A 364 19.63 -7.47 51.38
N ILE A 365 18.54 -7.58 50.62
CA ILE A 365 17.22 -7.09 51.04
C ILE A 365 16.22 -8.21 50.74
N GLU A 366 15.63 -8.68 51.84
CA GLU A 366 14.57 -9.65 51.90
C GLU A 366 13.25 -9.14 51.35
N ASN A 367 12.53 -10.03 50.71
CA ASN A 367 11.11 -10.24 50.56
C ASN A 367 10.13 -9.26 51.18
N GLU A 368 9.16 -8.87 50.36
CA GLU A 368 7.74 -9.04 50.72
C GLU A 368 6.94 -9.31 49.45
N HIS A 369 6.46 -10.55 49.33
CA HIS A 369 5.43 -10.97 48.39
C HIS A 369 4.07 -10.58 48.96
N GLU A 370 3.40 -9.60 48.41
CA GLU A 370 1.95 -9.51 48.49
C GLU A 370 1.33 -10.16 47.24
N ILE A 371 0.70 -11.29 47.48
CA ILE A 371 -0.15 -12.01 46.52
C ILE A 371 -1.47 -11.27 46.49
N VAL A 372 -1.74 -10.51 45.40
CA VAL A 372 -3.09 -10.02 45.08
C VAL A 372 -3.79 -11.15 44.31
N GLU A 373 -4.78 -11.78 44.95
CA GLU A 373 -5.68 -12.73 44.32
C GLU A 373 -6.50 -12.02 43.21
N ASP A 374 -6.41 -12.54 41.99
CA ASP A 374 -7.17 -12.10 40.82
C ASP A 374 -8.54 -12.81 40.85
N ASP A 375 -9.56 -12.07 41.30
CA ASP A 375 -10.97 -12.48 41.26
C ASP A 375 -11.53 -12.28 39.83
N SER A 376 -11.16 -13.17 38.91
CA SER A 376 -11.79 -13.28 37.61
C SER A 376 -12.76 -14.47 37.62
N PRO A 377 -14.05 -14.28 37.31
CA PRO A 377 -15.03 -15.38 37.33
C PRO A 377 -14.73 -16.38 36.22
N THR A 378 -14.79 -17.66 36.58
CA THR A 378 -14.60 -18.79 35.67
C THR A 378 -15.80 -18.99 34.74
N LEU A 379 -15.58 -19.69 33.61
CA LEU A 379 -16.58 -19.95 32.56
C LEU A 379 -17.84 -20.71 33.02
N GLU A 380 -17.87 -21.25 34.28
CA GLU A 380 -19.02 -21.94 34.86
C GLU A 380 -20.02 -20.99 35.54
N ASP A 381 -19.64 -19.77 35.87
CA ASP A 381 -20.53 -18.80 36.55
C ASP A 381 -21.44 -18.02 35.59
N ILE A 382 -21.17 -18.08 34.27
CA ILE A 382 -21.93 -17.36 33.23
C ILE A 382 -23.15 -18.17 32.73
N ALA A 383 -23.32 -19.41 33.14
CA ALA A 383 -24.36 -20.31 32.62
C ALA A 383 -25.70 -20.25 33.36
N LYS A 384 -25.89 -19.39 34.37
CA LYS A 384 -27.07 -19.42 35.26
C LYS A 384 -28.03 -18.23 35.18
N GLU A 385 -27.86 -17.26 34.31
CA GLU A 385 -28.82 -16.14 34.18
C GLU A 385 -29.24 -15.91 32.72
N VAL A 386 -30.15 -16.71 32.19
CA VAL A 386 -30.97 -16.36 31.02
C VAL A 386 -32.43 -16.52 31.42
N PRO A 387 -33.25 -15.45 31.50
CA PRO A 387 -34.70 -15.59 31.70
C PRO A 387 -35.37 -16.03 30.41
N GLU A 388 -36.13 -17.12 30.51
CA GLU A 388 -37.00 -17.64 29.45
C GLU A 388 -38.06 -16.61 29.07
N GLN A 389 -38.12 -16.22 27.78
CA GLN A 389 -39.27 -15.53 27.20
C GLN A 389 -40.21 -16.52 26.51
N PRO A 390 -41.53 -16.34 26.62
CA PRO A 390 -42.53 -17.35 26.18
C PRO A 390 -42.68 -17.40 24.66
N VAL A 391 -42.61 -18.61 24.12
CA VAL A 391 -42.82 -18.92 22.70
C VAL A 391 -44.29 -18.76 22.33
N ALA A 392 -44.62 -17.81 21.47
CA ALA A 392 -45.94 -17.70 20.85
C ALA A 392 -46.09 -18.70 19.72
N LYS A 393 -47.03 -19.66 19.90
CA LYS A 393 -47.50 -20.61 18.88
C LYS A 393 -48.26 -19.84 17.76
N LYS A 394 -47.76 -19.85 16.54
CA LYS A 394 -48.51 -19.50 15.33
C LYS A 394 -49.03 -20.78 14.67
N THR A 395 -50.33 -20.94 14.73
CA THR A 395 -51.11 -21.92 14.00
C THR A 395 -51.07 -21.64 12.50
N SER A 396 -50.80 -22.68 11.73
CA SER A 396 -50.81 -22.68 10.26
C SER A 396 -52.24 -22.89 9.74
N GLU A 397 -52.81 -21.90 9.08
CA GLU A 397 -53.93 -22.10 8.18
C GLU A 397 -53.45 -22.14 6.72
N ARG A 398 -53.62 -23.31 6.12
CA ARG A 398 -53.51 -23.57 4.69
C ARG A 398 -54.75 -23.02 4.00
N LYS A 399 -54.62 -21.99 3.16
CA LYS A 399 -55.60 -21.68 2.10
C LYS A 399 -55.11 -22.22 0.76
N LYS A 400 -55.86 -23.17 0.22
CA LYS A 400 -55.83 -23.58 -1.20
C LYS A 400 -56.19 -22.38 -2.08
N LYS A 401 -55.41 -22.12 -3.11
CA LYS A 401 -55.82 -21.34 -4.30
C LYS A 401 -55.68 -22.19 -5.54
N GLU A 402 -56.79 -22.17 -6.26
CA GLU A 402 -57.13 -22.90 -7.46
C GLU A 402 -56.24 -22.54 -8.66
N ASP A 403 -55.99 -23.53 -9.48
CA ASP A 403 -55.49 -23.44 -10.84
C ASP A 403 -56.40 -22.60 -11.73
N LYS A 404 -55.85 -21.66 -12.46
CA LYS A 404 -56.41 -21.13 -13.71
C LYS A 404 -55.35 -21.25 -14.80
N SER A 405 -55.63 -22.19 -15.69
CA SER A 405 -55.04 -22.34 -17.01
C SER A 405 -55.14 -21.05 -17.82
N PHE A 406 -54.07 -20.62 -18.43
CA PHE A 406 -54.05 -19.64 -19.50
C PHE A 406 -53.71 -20.34 -20.80
N GLU A 407 -54.70 -20.24 -21.74
CA GLU A 407 -54.64 -20.70 -23.11
C GLU A 407 -53.55 -19.95 -23.90
N GLN A 408 -52.86 -20.70 -24.71
CA GLN A 408 -52.03 -20.21 -25.82
C GLN A 408 -52.96 -19.60 -26.90
N MET A 409 -52.75 -18.37 -27.27
CA MET A 409 -53.19 -17.85 -28.56
C MET A 409 -51.94 -17.61 -29.44
N SER A 410 -51.84 -18.45 -30.45
CA SER A 410 -51.04 -18.24 -31.65
C SER A 410 -51.76 -17.25 -32.55
N ILE A 411 -51.07 -16.24 -33.03
CA ILE A 411 -51.43 -15.45 -34.21
C ILE A 411 -50.24 -15.49 -35.15
N PHE A 412 -50.33 -16.41 -36.09
CA PHE A 412 -49.79 -16.28 -37.44
C PHE A 412 -51.00 -15.92 -38.28
N ASP A 413 -50.86 -14.96 -39.14
CA ASP A 413 -51.16 -14.95 -40.58
C ASP A 413 -51.47 -13.52 -41.08
N ASP A 414 -51.01 -13.38 -42.28
CA ASP A 414 -51.43 -12.53 -43.41
C ASP A 414 -50.73 -11.15 -43.47
N MET A 415 -49.85 -11.05 -44.43
CA MET A 415 -49.86 -11.02 -45.92
C MET A 415 -49.88 -9.59 -46.47
N ASP A 416 -48.90 -9.37 -47.35
CA ASP A 416 -48.89 -8.59 -48.60
C ASP A 416 -49.51 -7.16 -48.64
N ASP A 417 -48.67 -6.19 -48.83
CA ASP A 417 -48.48 -5.37 -50.07
C ASP A 417 -47.24 -4.44 -49.92
#